data_4b9e769967ddc8c141912192960a1b73
#
_entry.id   4b9e769967ddc8c141912192960a1b73
#
_cell.length_a   1.000
_cell.length_b   1.000
_cell.length_c   1.000
_cell.angle_alpha   90.00
_cell.angle_beta   90.00
_cell.angle_gamma   90.00
#
_symmetry.space_group_name_H-M   'P 1'
#
loop_
_entity.id
_entity.type
_entity.pdbx_description
1 polymer ?
#
loop_
_entity_poly.entity_id
_entity_poly.type
_entity_poly.pdbx_seq_one_letter_code
_entity_poly.pdbx_strand_id
1 'polypeptide(L)'
;MPYSPEIYQSAALLLESRRDDAERLAERRRTEIYAAIPEIKETDGKLSKELADLSVSLLRSGVDSASLMNEVRLQCEKMKLRRAELLKKNGYPEGYLEPAYSCPKCSDTGRVDGVLCDCYKELCRKLAAEELDKSSGSSACSFDNFSLEFYEDSGAHGAANPRVMMTGIYNSCRNYAESFGADSPSILMIGKTGLGKTHLSLAIAKTVVEHGFGVVYVPAQRLCSNLELEHFSREGGNEFYKKYSECDLLIIDDLGAEFPTQFTVAAIGNLISERLCRKRPTIISTNLGANELKIKYSERTASRLLGDYKAIMFIGRDIRFAKK
;
A
#
# COMPACT_ATOMS: atom_id res chain seq x y z
N MET A 1 -0.21 10.87 4.90
CA MET A 1 -0.08 9.40 4.91
C MET A 1 -0.20 8.95 3.47
N PRO A 2 0.72 8.11 2.93
CA PRO A 2 0.75 7.80 1.50
C PRO A 2 -0.41 6.90 1.04
N TYR A 3 -0.96 6.05 1.89
CA TYR A 3 -2.03 5.11 1.52
C TYR A 3 -3.41 5.60 1.91
N SER A 4 -4.45 4.94 1.40
CA SER A 4 -5.84 5.23 1.79
C SER A 4 -6.11 4.84 3.25
N PRO A 5 -7.07 5.48 3.94
CA PRO A 5 -7.43 5.12 5.32
C PRO A 5 -7.80 3.65 5.50
N GLU A 6 -8.43 3.06 4.48
CA GLU A 6 -8.86 1.65 4.49
C GLU A 6 -7.66 0.69 4.55
N ILE A 7 -6.54 1.01 3.87
CA ILE A 7 -5.32 0.21 3.93
C ILE A 7 -4.74 0.23 5.34
N TYR A 8 -4.68 1.40 5.97
CA TYR A 8 -4.19 1.51 7.35
C TYR A 8 -5.07 0.77 8.34
N GLN A 9 -6.38 0.87 8.19
CA GLN A 9 -7.34 0.16 9.03
C GLN A 9 -7.21 -1.36 8.84
N SER A 10 -7.14 -1.83 7.61
CA SER A 10 -6.96 -3.25 7.31
C SER A 10 -5.64 -3.80 7.86
N ALA A 11 -4.55 -3.02 7.75
CA ALA A 11 -3.25 -3.39 8.32
C ALA A 11 -3.30 -3.48 9.85
N ALA A 12 -3.98 -2.54 10.50
CA ALA A 12 -4.15 -2.55 11.96
C ALA A 12 -4.95 -3.77 12.42
N LEU A 13 -6.08 -4.06 11.77
CA LEU A 13 -6.92 -5.22 12.08
C LEU A 13 -6.17 -6.56 11.88
N LEU A 14 -5.34 -6.66 10.84
CA LEU A 14 -4.53 -7.85 10.61
C LEU A 14 -3.46 -8.07 11.69
N LEU A 15 -2.81 -6.99 12.16
CA LEU A 15 -1.85 -7.10 13.26
C LEU A 15 -2.53 -7.45 14.57
N GLU A 16 -3.68 -6.85 14.87
CA GLU A 16 -4.49 -7.17 16.03
C GLU A 16 -4.89 -8.64 16.02
N SER A 17 -5.42 -9.14 14.90
CA SER A 17 -5.77 -10.55 14.76
C SER A 17 -4.59 -11.50 14.99
N ARG A 18 -3.38 -11.17 14.44
CA ARG A 18 -2.16 -11.97 14.65
C ARG A 18 -1.75 -11.99 16.12
N ARG A 19 -1.83 -10.85 16.78
CA ARG A 19 -1.52 -10.70 18.19
C ARG A 19 -2.47 -11.53 19.05
N ASP A 20 -3.77 -11.42 18.81
CA ASP A 20 -4.80 -12.18 19.53
C ASP A 20 -4.62 -13.70 19.32
N ASP A 21 -4.26 -14.13 18.13
CA ASP A 21 -3.96 -15.55 17.83
C ASP A 21 -2.75 -16.04 18.61
N ALA A 22 -1.67 -15.25 18.68
CA ALA A 22 -0.47 -15.59 19.43
C ALA A 22 -0.76 -15.65 20.94
N GLU A 23 -1.51 -14.70 21.47
CA GLU A 23 -1.91 -14.65 22.89
C GLU A 23 -2.84 -15.81 23.25
N ARG A 24 -3.83 -16.12 22.41
CA ARG A 24 -4.71 -17.27 22.59
C ARG A 24 -3.96 -18.61 22.56
N LEU A 25 -2.99 -18.74 21.67
CA LEU A 25 -2.17 -19.95 21.61
C LEU A 25 -1.31 -20.09 22.87
N ALA A 26 -0.71 -19.03 23.36
CA ALA A 26 0.07 -19.02 24.60
C ALA A 26 -0.82 -19.40 25.80
N GLU A 27 -2.05 -18.89 25.88
CA GLU A 27 -2.98 -19.22 26.96
C GLU A 27 -3.42 -20.70 26.94
N ARG A 28 -3.68 -21.27 25.77
CA ARG A 28 -3.94 -22.72 25.61
C ARG A 28 -2.76 -23.53 26.10
N ARG A 29 -1.54 -23.21 25.66
CA ARG A 29 -0.29 -23.87 26.10
C ARG A 29 -0.11 -23.75 27.61
N ARG A 30 -0.42 -22.58 28.19
CA ARG A 30 -0.36 -22.36 29.62
C ARG A 30 -1.33 -23.27 30.39
N THR A 31 -2.55 -23.39 29.90
CA THR A 31 -3.55 -24.30 30.49
C THR A 31 -3.12 -25.78 30.46
N GLU A 32 -2.56 -26.21 29.33
CA GLU A 32 -2.02 -27.56 29.14
C GLU A 32 -0.83 -27.85 30.08
N ILE A 33 0.13 -26.89 30.14
CA ILE A 33 1.32 -27.02 31.00
C ILE A 33 0.95 -26.99 32.50
N TYR A 34 -0.02 -26.16 32.91
CA TYR A 34 -0.44 -26.10 34.29
C TYR A 34 -1.14 -27.42 34.76
N ALA A 35 -1.78 -28.10 33.83
CA ALA A 35 -2.32 -29.44 34.10
C ALA A 35 -1.24 -30.54 34.16
N ALA A 36 -0.21 -30.44 33.27
CA ALA A 36 0.87 -31.41 33.19
C ALA A 36 1.96 -31.21 34.26
N ILE A 37 2.24 -29.95 34.65
CA ILE A 37 3.32 -29.58 35.58
C ILE A 37 2.78 -28.58 36.62
N PRO A 38 2.14 -29.06 37.68
CA PRO A 38 1.53 -28.20 38.71
C PRO A 38 2.52 -27.23 39.39
N GLU A 39 3.78 -27.60 39.49
CA GLU A 39 4.84 -26.75 40.07
C GLU A 39 5.00 -25.41 39.30
N ILE A 40 4.77 -25.37 37.98
CA ILE A 40 4.81 -24.15 37.18
C ILE A 40 3.63 -23.24 37.56
N LYS A 41 2.43 -23.83 37.74
CA LYS A 41 1.23 -23.08 38.17
C LYS A 41 1.46 -22.44 39.54
N GLU A 42 2.07 -23.14 40.46
CA GLU A 42 2.40 -22.62 41.80
C GLU A 42 3.40 -21.49 41.74
N THR A 43 4.44 -21.65 40.89
CA THR A 43 5.46 -20.64 40.70
C THR A 43 4.90 -19.34 40.11
N ASP A 44 4.08 -19.45 39.06
CA ASP A 44 3.42 -18.32 38.43
C ASP A 44 2.36 -17.67 39.37
N GLY A 45 1.68 -18.46 40.18
CA GLY A 45 0.75 -17.98 41.21
C GLY A 45 1.43 -17.16 42.29
N LYS A 46 2.60 -17.59 42.77
CA LYS A 46 3.41 -16.84 43.76
C LYS A 46 3.87 -15.50 43.16
N LEU A 47 4.38 -15.51 41.91
CA LEU A 47 4.80 -14.30 41.20
C LEU A 47 3.65 -13.29 41.08
N SER A 48 2.46 -13.77 40.66
CA SER A 48 1.27 -12.91 40.50
C SER A 48 0.86 -12.26 41.81
N LYS A 49 0.92 -13.03 42.91
CA LYS A 49 0.58 -12.53 44.27
C LYS A 49 1.60 -11.48 44.74
N GLU A 50 2.88 -11.75 44.61
CA GLU A 50 3.94 -10.80 44.98
C GLU A 50 3.86 -9.49 44.18
N LEU A 51 3.59 -9.56 42.85
CA LEU A 51 3.39 -8.38 42.02
C LEU A 51 2.14 -7.57 42.44
N ALA A 52 1.06 -8.24 42.79
CA ALA A 52 -0.16 -7.59 43.29
C ALA A 52 0.09 -6.87 44.63
N ASP A 53 0.72 -7.55 45.61
CA ASP A 53 1.05 -7.00 46.91
C ASP A 53 1.98 -5.77 46.80
N LEU A 54 2.92 -5.81 45.87
CA LEU A 54 3.85 -4.68 45.56
C LEU A 54 3.13 -3.51 44.90
N SER A 55 2.20 -3.77 43.97
CA SER A 55 1.40 -2.70 43.36
C SER A 55 0.55 -1.97 44.40
N VAL A 56 0.00 -2.68 45.37
CA VAL A 56 -0.74 -2.10 46.53
C VAL A 56 0.19 -1.28 47.43
N SER A 57 1.43 -1.77 47.65
CA SER A 57 2.40 -1.08 48.50
C SER A 57 2.89 0.21 47.86
N LEU A 58 3.12 0.25 46.55
CA LEU A 58 3.49 1.45 45.79
C LEU A 58 2.41 2.53 45.86
N LEU A 59 1.14 2.14 45.89
CA LEU A 59 0.01 3.06 45.98
C LEU A 59 -0.17 3.63 47.42
N ARG A 60 0.30 2.92 48.44
CA ARG A 60 0.08 3.28 49.85
C ARG A 60 1.22 4.03 50.53
N SER A 61 2.44 3.84 50.08
CA SER A 61 3.62 4.41 50.72
C SER A 61 4.43 5.28 49.77
N GLY A 62 4.69 6.54 50.17
CA GLY A 62 5.63 7.43 49.50
C GLY A 62 7.10 7.02 49.69
N VAL A 63 7.40 5.70 49.72
CA VAL A 63 8.73 5.12 49.90
C VAL A 63 9.48 5.11 48.57
N ASP A 64 10.80 5.21 48.63
CA ASP A 64 11.73 5.17 47.50
C ASP A 64 11.38 4.04 46.49
N SER A 65 10.68 4.43 45.44
CA SER A 65 10.13 3.54 44.43
C SER A 65 11.22 2.78 43.67
N ALA A 66 12.45 3.27 43.64
CA ALA A 66 13.55 2.68 42.89
C ALA A 66 14.10 1.39 43.52
N SER A 67 14.24 1.34 44.83
CA SER A 67 14.75 0.14 45.54
C SER A 67 13.72 -0.98 45.51
N LEU A 68 12.44 -0.65 45.66
CA LEU A 68 11.31 -1.61 45.57
C LEU A 68 11.15 -2.17 44.15
N MET A 69 11.27 -1.33 43.14
CA MET A 69 11.26 -1.74 41.73
C MET A 69 12.40 -2.71 41.39
N ASN A 70 13.60 -2.48 41.93
CA ASN A 70 14.75 -3.38 41.73
C ASN A 70 14.52 -4.75 42.40
N GLU A 71 13.95 -4.79 43.60
CA GLU A 71 13.63 -6.04 44.30
C GLU A 71 12.60 -6.86 43.53
N VAL A 72 11.53 -6.23 43.05
CA VAL A 72 10.51 -6.85 42.16
C VAL A 72 11.15 -7.45 40.92
N ARG A 73 11.99 -6.67 40.25
CA ARG A 73 12.70 -7.12 39.05
C ARG A 73 13.54 -8.37 39.33
N LEU A 74 14.28 -8.38 40.43
CA LEU A 74 15.11 -9.54 40.79
C LEU A 74 14.27 -10.79 41.09
N GLN A 75 13.13 -10.65 41.75
CA GLN A 75 12.18 -11.75 42.02
C GLN A 75 11.57 -12.25 40.75
N CYS A 76 11.10 -11.37 39.87
CA CYS A 76 10.58 -11.74 38.55
C CYS A 76 11.62 -12.54 37.73
N GLU A 77 12.87 -12.12 37.72
CA GLU A 77 13.94 -12.81 37.01
C GLU A 77 14.19 -14.22 37.60
N LYS A 78 14.25 -14.36 38.91
CA LYS A 78 14.40 -15.68 39.57
C LYS A 78 13.26 -16.63 39.23
N MET A 79 12.02 -16.13 39.27
CA MET A 79 10.85 -16.98 38.95
C MET A 79 10.77 -17.34 37.47
N LYS A 80 11.15 -16.43 36.57
CA LYS A 80 11.30 -16.75 35.14
C LYS A 80 12.33 -17.83 34.91
N LEU A 81 13.49 -17.76 35.55
CA LEU A 81 14.53 -18.78 35.46
C LEU A 81 14.02 -20.13 35.97
N ARG A 82 13.35 -20.14 37.12
CA ARG A 82 12.76 -21.38 37.68
C ARG A 82 11.72 -22.00 36.76
N ARG A 83 10.87 -21.19 36.15
CA ARG A 83 9.88 -21.64 35.15
C ARG A 83 10.59 -22.24 33.92
N ALA A 84 11.63 -21.58 33.41
CA ALA A 84 12.41 -22.06 32.28
C ALA A 84 13.09 -23.41 32.57
N GLU A 85 13.68 -23.58 33.76
CA GLU A 85 14.25 -24.86 34.22
C GLU A 85 13.20 -25.99 34.26
N LEU A 86 12.01 -25.71 34.81
CA LEU A 86 10.92 -26.68 34.90
C LEU A 86 10.41 -27.08 33.50
N LEU A 87 10.26 -26.13 32.59
CA LEU A 87 9.89 -26.40 31.22
C LEU A 87 10.94 -27.28 30.53
N LYS A 88 12.22 -26.93 30.61
CA LYS A 88 13.33 -27.66 30.01
C LYS A 88 13.44 -29.08 30.56
N LYS A 89 13.29 -29.26 31.88
CA LYS A 89 13.29 -30.59 32.54
C LYS A 89 12.19 -31.52 32.00
N ASN A 90 11.07 -30.92 31.58
CA ASN A 90 9.92 -31.65 31.03
C ASN A 90 9.90 -31.68 29.48
N GLY A 91 10.99 -31.29 28.81
CA GLY A 91 11.15 -31.38 27.35
C GLY A 91 10.50 -30.24 26.55
N TYR A 92 10.11 -29.13 27.20
CA TYR A 92 9.55 -27.94 26.54
C TYR A 92 10.62 -26.86 26.37
N PRO A 93 10.53 -26.03 25.29
CA PRO A 93 11.37 -24.86 25.11
C PRO A 93 11.14 -23.82 26.25
N GLU A 94 12.17 -23.04 26.58
CA GLU A 94 12.11 -22.03 27.65
C GLU A 94 11.00 -20.99 27.43
N GLY A 95 10.77 -20.54 26.18
CA GLY A 95 9.73 -19.58 25.80
C GLY A 95 8.38 -20.21 25.43
N TYR A 96 8.11 -21.49 25.75
CA TYR A 96 6.92 -22.21 25.30
C TYR A 96 5.59 -21.57 25.72
N LEU A 97 5.58 -20.91 26.87
CA LEU A 97 4.40 -20.25 27.44
C LEU A 97 4.27 -18.75 27.02
N GLU A 98 5.23 -18.25 26.27
CA GLU A 98 5.19 -16.86 25.79
C GLU A 98 4.48 -16.78 24.45
N PRO A 99 3.75 -15.68 24.16
CA PRO A 99 3.17 -15.47 22.85
C PRO A 99 4.26 -15.39 21.77
N ALA A 100 4.10 -16.15 20.69
CA ALA A 100 5.01 -16.12 19.55
C ALA A 100 4.53 -15.05 18.53
N TYR A 101 4.86 -13.81 18.78
CA TYR A 101 4.51 -12.72 17.88
C TYR A 101 5.26 -12.80 16.56
N SER A 102 4.58 -12.45 15.45
CA SER A 102 5.19 -12.43 14.11
C SER A 102 6.29 -11.37 14.00
N CYS A 103 6.14 -10.24 14.69
CA CYS A 103 7.15 -9.20 14.79
C CYS A 103 7.71 -9.09 16.22
N PRO A 104 8.93 -9.55 16.48
CA PRO A 104 9.51 -9.45 17.83
C PRO A 104 9.85 -8.00 18.27
N LYS A 105 9.97 -7.05 17.30
CA LYS A 105 10.28 -5.65 17.61
C LYS A 105 9.10 -4.93 18.27
N CYS A 106 7.90 -5.12 17.75
CA CYS A 106 6.71 -4.42 18.23
C CYS A 106 5.66 -5.35 18.86
N SER A 107 5.91 -6.65 18.95
CA SER A 107 4.93 -7.65 19.45
C SER A 107 3.57 -7.51 18.75
N ASP A 108 3.61 -7.37 17.43
CA ASP A 108 2.45 -7.18 16.52
C ASP A 108 1.54 -5.98 16.87
N THR A 109 2.03 -4.99 17.63
CA THR A 109 1.31 -3.73 17.88
C THR A 109 1.42 -2.75 16.71
N GLY A 110 2.34 -2.97 15.78
CA GLY A 110 2.61 -2.07 14.66
C GLY A 110 3.35 -0.77 15.02
N ARG A 111 3.71 -0.57 16.30
CA ARG A 111 4.43 0.62 16.78
C ARG A 111 5.50 0.26 17.81
N VAL A 112 6.59 1.03 17.78
CA VAL A 112 7.66 1.01 18.77
C VAL A 112 7.92 2.46 19.18
N ASP A 113 7.79 2.79 20.47
CA ASP A 113 7.97 4.15 21.02
C ASP A 113 7.18 5.24 20.28
N GLY A 114 5.93 4.91 19.87
CA GLY A 114 5.05 5.82 19.13
C GLY A 114 5.32 5.90 17.62
N VAL A 115 6.44 5.34 17.14
CA VAL A 115 6.81 5.31 15.72
C VAL A 115 6.26 4.04 15.04
N LEU A 116 5.83 4.16 13.79
CA LEU A 116 5.36 3.02 13.01
C LEU A 116 6.48 1.99 12.78
N CYS A 117 6.23 0.75 13.16
CA CYS A 117 7.15 -0.36 12.95
C CYS A 117 7.26 -0.72 11.46
N ASP A 118 8.42 -1.24 11.06
CA ASP A 118 8.65 -1.64 9.67
C ASP A 118 7.71 -2.77 9.22
N CYS A 119 7.31 -3.67 10.14
CA CYS A 119 6.33 -4.72 9.85
C CYS A 119 4.96 -4.14 9.44
N TYR A 120 4.53 -3.03 10.08
CA TYR A 120 3.29 -2.34 9.73
C TYR A 120 3.39 -1.65 8.37
N LYS A 121 4.52 -0.98 8.09
CA LYS A 121 4.77 -0.34 6.79
C LYS A 121 4.78 -1.38 5.67
N GLU A 122 5.42 -2.53 5.90
CA GLU A 122 5.47 -3.64 4.94
C GLU A 122 4.09 -4.24 4.69
N LEU A 123 3.28 -4.38 5.74
CA LEU A 123 1.91 -4.86 5.60
C LEU A 123 1.05 -3.88 4.79
N CYS A 124 1.20 -2.57 5.03
CA CYS A 124 0.52 -1.55 4.22
C CYS A 124 0.94 -1.62 2.75
N ARG A 125 2.24 -1.83 2.43
CA ARG A 125 2.70 -2.01 1.05
C ARG A 125 2.05 -3.23 0.38
N LYS A 126 2.00 -4.36 1.07
CA LYS A 126 1.35 -5.58 0.56
C LYS A 126 -0.13 -5.36 0.27
N LEU A 127 -0.85 -4.75 1.20
CA LEU A 127 -2.27 -4.46 1.01
C LEU A 127 -2.50 -3.46 -0.13
N ALA A 128 -1.63 -2.46 -0.28
CA ALA A 128 -1.69 -1.52 -1.40
C ALA A 128 -1.45 -2.20 -2.75
N ALA A 129 -0.49 -3.12 -2.82
CA ALA A 129 -0.25 -3.93 -4.02
C ALA A 129 -1.44 -4.84 -4.36
N GLU A 130 -2.05 -5.48 -3.36
CA GLU A 130 -3.26 -6.31 -3.56
C GLU A 130 -4.46 -5.47 -4.03
N GLU A 131 -4.63 -4.25 -3.49
CA GLU A 131 -5.68 -3.33 -3.95
C GLU A 131 -5.45 -2.90 -5.39
N LEU A 132 -4.19 -2.61 -5.77
CA LEU A 132 -3.81 -2.29 -7.15
C LEU A 132 -4.14 -3.45 -8.09
N ASP A 133 -3.79 -4.68 -7.75
CA ASP A 133 -4.08 -5.87 -8.56
C ASP A 133 -5.60 -6.09 -8.72
N LYS A 134 -6.38 -5.90 -7.66
CA LYS A 134 -7.85 -5.99 -7.70
C LYS A 134 -8.47 -4.88 -8.56
N SER A 135 -7.98 -3.66 -8.45
CA SER A 135 -8.54 -2.51 -9.18
C SER A 135 -8.22 -2.54 -10.67
N SER A 136 -7.06 -3.06 -11.04
CA SER A 136 -6.60 -3.16 -12.43
C SER A 136 -7.13 -4.39 -13.16
N GLY A 137 -7.55 -5.43 -12.43
CA GLY A 137 -7.91 -6.74 -13.00
C GLY A 137 -6.74 -7.45 -13.70
N SER A 138 -5.51 -6.99 -13.47
CA SER A 138 -4.29 -7.51 -14.12
C SER A 138 -3.12 -7.55 -13.17
N SER A 139 -3.00 -8.65 -12.43
CA SER A 139 -1.83 -8.90 -11.57
C SER A 139 -0.53 -9.14 -12.36
N ALA A 140 -0.64 -9.35 -13.67
CA ALA A 140 0.48 -9.79 -14.52
C ALA A 140 1.33 -8.66 -15.11
N CYS A 141 0.96 -7.36 -14.98
CA CYS A 141 1.71 -6.27 -15.60
C CYS A 141 2.90 -5.85 -14.74
N SER A 142 4.12 -6.06 -15.25
CA SER A 142 5.38 -5.60 -14.66
C SER A 142 6.36 -5.19 -15.75
N PHE A 143 7.44 -4.52 -15.39
CA PHE A 143 8.53 -4.23 -16.34
C PHE A 143 9.18 -5.51 -16.87
N ASP A 144 9.30 -6.56 -16.06
CA ASP A 144 9.98 -7.81 -16.43
C ASP A 144 9.25 -8.61 -17.51
N ASN A 145 7.92 -8.47 -17.59
CA ASN A 145 7.11 -9.18 -18.57
C ASN A 145 6.62 -8.31 -19.74
N PHE A 146 7.14 -7.09 -19.85
CA PHE A 146 6.91 -6.24 -21.02
C PHE A 146 7.87 -6.63 -22.15
N SER A 147 7.35 -7.32 -23.18
CA SER A 147 8.18 -7.75 -24.31
C SER A 147 8.24 -6.71 -25.42
N LEU A 148 9.44 -6.29 -25.77
CA LEU A 148 9.70 -5.40 -26.88
C LEU A 148 9.69 -6.14 -28.25
N GLU A 149 9.65 -7.47 -28.24
CA GLU A 149 9.63 -8.28 -29.45
C GLU A 149 8.33 -8.15 -30.25
N PHE A 150 7.25 -7.76 -29.59
CA PHE A 150 5.96 -7.51 -30.23
C PHE A 150 5.93 -6.24 -31.12
N TYR A 151 6.95 -5.40 -31.04
CA TYR A 151 7.06 -4.19 -31.86
C TYR A 151 7.96 -4.45 -33.05
N GLU A 152 7.51 -3.98 -34.24
CA GLU A 152 8.25 -4.15 -35.51
C GLU A 152 9.67 -3.53 -35.40
N ASP A 153 10.65 -4.29 -35.90
CA ASP A 153 12.07 -3.87 -35.91
C ASP A 153 12.46 -3.18 -37.23
N SER A 154 11.50 -2.86 -38.07
CA SER A 154 11.71 -2.17 -39.34
C SER A 154 10.81 -0.96 -39.45
N GLY A 155 11.41 0.21 -39.64
CA GLY A 155 10.69 1.42 -40.05
C GLY A 155 10.41 1.36 -41.56
N ALA A 156 9.16 1.52 -42.01
CA ALA A 156 8.86 1.70 -43.44
C ALA A 156 9.44 3.03 -43.90
N HIS A 157 10.26 3.01 -44.98
CA HIS A 157 10.81 4.18 -45.69
C HIS A 157 10.82 5.53 -44.94
N GLY A 158 11.82 5.75 -44.07
CA GLY A 158 11.99 7.01 -43.31
C GLY A 158 11.16 7.20 -42.06
N ALA A 159 10.29 6.25 -41.70
CA ALA A 159 9.58 6.28 -40.43
C ALA A 159 10.45 5.74 -39.28
N ALA A 160 10.26 6.29 -38.08
CA ALA A 160 10.99 5.86 -36.90
C ALA A 160 10.69 4.37 -36.60
N ASN A 161 11.75 3.61 -36.28
CA ASN A 161 11.65 2.21 -35.91
C ASN A 161 10.79 2.04 -34.62
N PRO A 162 9.63 1.36 -34.67
CA PRO A 162 8.75 1.23 -33.50
C PRO A 162 9.41 0.57 -32.31
N ARG A 163 10.23 -0.46 -32.49
CA ARG A 163 10.94 -1.15 -31.41
C ARG A 163 11.95 -0.24 -30.71
N VAL A 164 12.70 0.54 -31.46
CA VAL A 164 13.68 1.49 -30.90
C VAL A 164 12.96 2.57 -30.07
N MET A 165 11.88 3.13 -30.60
CA MET A 165 11.09 4.14 -29.87
C MET A 165 10.45 3.55 -28.62
N MET A 166 9.86 2.36 -28.70
CA MET A 166 9.25 1.69 -27.54
C MET A 166 10.28 1.28 -26.49
N THR A 167 11.52 0.94 -26.90
CA THR A 167 12.65 0.75 -25.98
C THR A 167 12.96 2.03 -25.21
N GLY A 168 12.99 3.18 -25.88
CA GLY A 168 13.15 4.48 -25.22
C GLY A 168 12.01 4.81 -24.25
N ILE A 169 10.77 4.51 -24.63
CA ILE A 169 9.58 4.71 -23.78
C ILE A 169 9.65 3.79 -22.56
N TYR A 170 9.94 2.50 -22.75
CA TYR A 170 10.11 1.54 -21.67
C TYR A 170 11.16 2.01 -20.64
N ASN A 171 12.36 2.39 -21.12
CA ASN A 171 13.42 2.89 -20.26
C ASN A 171 13.02 4.17 -19.52
N SER A 172 12.30 5.08 -20.19
CA SER A 172 11.79 6.31 -19.56
C SER A 172 10.76 6.02 -18.47
N CYS A 173 9.86 5.06 -18.69
CA CYS A 173 8.86 4.63 -17.70
C CYS A 173 9.53 3.93 -16.52
N ARG A 174 10.53 3.09 -16.76
CA ARG A 174 11.28 2.40 -15.73
C ARG A 174 12.06 3.39 -14.85
N ASN A 175 12.82 4.28 -15.48
CA ASN A 175 13.55 5.32 -14.74
C ASN A 175 12.61 6.23 -13.95
N TYR A 176 11.45 6.58 -14.50
CA TYR A 176 10.43 7.33 -13.78
C TYR A 176 9.95 6.60 -12.51
N ALA A 177 9.67 5.32 -12.62
CA ALA A 177 9.20 4.51 -11.50
C ALA A 177 10.28 4.34 -10.42
N GLU A 178 11.53 4.09 -10.83
CA GLU A 178 12.68 3.92 -9.92
C GLU A 178 13.06 5.22 -9.20
N SER A 179 12.90 6.38 -9.85
CA SER A 179 13.21 7.70 -9.28
C SER A 179 11.98 8.46 -8.77
N PHE A 180 10.83 7.79 -8.62
CA PHE A 180 9.59 8.45 -8.25
C PHE A 180 9.67 9.16 -6.89
N GLY A 181 9.15 10.38 -6.85
CA GLY A 181 9.03 11.22 -5.65
C GLY A 181 7.91 12.24 -5.77
N ALA A 182 7.74 13.06 -4.74
CA ALA A 182 6.66 14.05 -4.67
C ALA A 182 6.70 15.09 -5.81
N ASP A 183 7.89 15.41 -6.32
CA ASP A 183 8.10 16.37 -7.42
C ASP A 183 8.20 15.71 -8.81
N SER A 184 7.87 14.43 -8.92
CA SER A 184 7.88 13.73 -10.21
C SER A 184 6.88 14.36 -11.17
N PRO A 185 7.22 14.49 -12.48
CA PRO A 185 6.31 15.11 -13.44
C PRO A 185 5.08 14.24 -13.71
N SER A 186 3.97 14.88 -14.03
CA SER A 186 2.80 14.19 -14.58
C SER A 186 3.07 13.71 -16.00
N ILE A 187 2.52 12.56 -16.38
CA ILE A 187 2.75 11.91 -17.69
C ILE A 187 1.42 11.75 -18.43
N LEU A 188 1.42 12.13 -19.72
CA LEU A 188 0.32 11.85 -20.66
C LEU A 188 0.79 10.83 -21.70
N MET A 189 0.27 9.60 -21.61
CA MET A 189 0.55 8.52 -22.56
C MET A 189 -0.48 8.53 -23.69
N ILE A 190 -0.06 8.90 -24.88
CA ILE A 190 -0.92 9.04 -26.06
C ILE A 190 -0.61 7.92 -27.04
N GLY A 191 -1.62 7.29 -27.62
CA GLY A 191 -1.44 6.31 -28.69
C GLY A 191 -2.66 5.41 -28.87
N LYS A 192 -2.72 4.67 -29.97
CA LYS A 192 -3.81 3.75 -30.29
C LYS A 192 -3.97 2.67 -29.21
N THR A 193 -5.09 1.96 -29.24
CA THR A 193 -5.32 0.79 -28.39
C THR A 193 -4.30 -0.30 -28.67
N GLY A 194 -3.99 -1.12 -27.65
CA GLY A 194 -3.09 -2.27 -27.82
C GLY A 194 -1.60 -1.95 -27.92
N LEU A 195 -1.15 -0.72 -27.60
CA LEU A 195 0.26 -0.32 -27.64
C LEU A 195 1.01 -0.44 -26.30
N GLY A 196 0.41 -1.05 -25.28
CA GLY A 196 1.08 -1.29 -24.01
C GLY A 196 1.01 -0.14 -22.99
N LYS A 197 0.19 0.91 -23.21
CA LYS A 197 0.01 2.05 -22.28
C LYS A 197 -0.40 1.57 -20.87
N THR A 198 -1.49 0.82 -20.77
CA THR A 198 -1.99 0.24 -19.52
C THR A 198 -0.95 -0.64 -18.85
N HIS A 199 -0.21 -1.46 -19.62
CA HIS A 199 0.84 -2.32 -19.08
C HIS A 199 1.95 -1.50 -18.41
N LEU A 200 2.50 -0.49 -19.09
CA LEU A 200 3.56 0.36 -18.52
C LEU A 200 3.04 1.23 -17.37
N SER A 201 1.79 1.71 -17.41
CA SER A 201 1.17 2.43 -16.28
C SER A 201 1.11 1.55 -15.04
N LEU A 202 0.71 0.29 -15.16
CA LEU A 202 0.64 -0.67 -14.06
C LEU A 202 2.03 -1.12 -13.59
N ALA A 203 3.00 -1.28 -14.50
CA ALA A 203 4.37 -1.55 -14.13
C ALA A 203 4.98 -0.41 -13.29
N ILE A 204 4.72 0.84 -13.67
CA ILE A 204 5.09 2.03 -12.86
C ILE A 204 4.38 1.96 -11.50
N ALA A 205 3.06 1.71 -11.48
CA ALA A 205 2.28 1.65 -10.25
C ALA A 205 2.86 0.65 -9.24
N LYS A 206 3.21 -0.56 -9.68
CA LYS A 206 3.81 -1.60 -8.83
C LYS A 206 5.12 -1.13 -8.19
N THR A 207 6.05 -0.66 -9.00
CA THR A 207 7.35 -0.18 -8.51
C THR A 207 7.17 0.98 -7.51
N VAL A 208 6.27 1.92 -7.79
CA VAL A 208 6.00 3.06 -6.92
C VAL A 208 5.38 2.62 -5.59
N VAL A 209 4.47 1.63 -5.59
CA VAL A 209 3.92 1.03 -4.35
C VAL A 209 5.01 0.32 -3.56
N GLU A 210 5.93 -0.41 -4.22
CA GLU A 210 7.07 -1.08 -3.58
C GLU A 210 8.01 -0.08 -2.90
N HIS A 211 8.14 1.14 -3.43
CA HIS A 211 8.89 2.23 -2.81
C HIS A 211 8.12 2.91 -1.65
N GLY A 212 6.90 2.51 -1.38
CA GLY A 212 6.13 2.96 -0.21
C GLY A 212 5.24 4.17 -0.46
N PHE A 213 4.97 4.52 -1.72
CA PHE A 213 4.05 5.60 -2.10
C PHE A 213 2.62 5.08 -2.30
N GLY A 214 1.65 5.94 -2.03
CA GLY A 214 0.23 5.66 -2.23
C GLY A 214 -0.18 5.85 -3.70
N VAL A 215 -0.52 4.76 -4.37
CA VAL A 215 -0.95 4.78 -5.78
C VAL A 215 -2.43 4.44 -5.88
N VAL A 216 -3.14 5.22 -6.68
CA VAL A 216 -4.51 4.89 -7.08
C VAL A 216 -4.56 4.71 -8.59
N TYR A 217 -4.93 3.51 -9.02
CA TYR A 217 -5.23 3.20 -10.42
C TYR A 217 -6.73 3.15 -10.62
N VAL A 218 -7.22 3.86 -11.63
CA VAL A 218 -8.66 3.89 -11.95
C VAL A 218 -8.87 4.05 -13.45
N PRO A 219 -9.68 3.18 -14.10
CA PRO A 219 -10.18 3.45 -15.45
C PRO A 219 -11.05 4.72 -15.47
N ALA A 220 -10.94 5.54 -16.51
CA ALA A 220 -11.66 6.81 -16.62
C ALA A 220 -13.17 6.66 -16.43
N GLN A 221 -13.76 5.59 -16.99
CA GLN A 221 -15.18 5.30 -16.81
C GLN A 221 -15.56 5.07 -15.35
N ARG A 222 -14.74 4.30 -14.61
CA ARG A 222 -14.98 4.03 -13.17
C ARG A 222 -14.78 5.27 -12.32
N LEU A 223 -13.78 6.09 -12.64
CA LEU A 223 -13.58 7.39 -12.00
C LEU A 223 -14.83 8.27 -12.13
N CYS A 224 -15.37 8.40 -13.34
CA CYS A 224 -16.61 9.16 -13.58
C CYS A 224 -17.79 8.61 -12.79
N SER A 225 -18.02 7.29 -12.84
CA SER A 225 -19.13 6.65 -12.12
C SER A 225 -19.02 6.85 -10.60
N ASN A 226 -17.82 6.76 -10.04
CA ASN A 226 -17.61 6.97 -8.61
C ASN A 226 -17.87 8.43 -8.20
N LEU A 227 -17.41 9.40 -9.00
CA LEU A 227 -17.66 10.81 -8.75
C LEU A 227 -19.14 11.20 -8.93
N GLU A 228 -19.84 10.58 -9.88
CA GLU A 228 -21.29 10.77 -10.07
C GLU A 228 -22.07 10.19 -8.87
N LEU A 229 -21.76 8.97 -8.45
CA LEU A 229 -22.38 8.34 -7.27
C LEU A 229 -22.20 9.23 -6.02
N GLU A 230 -21.00 9.75 -5.81
CA GLU A 230 -20.71 10.61 -4.67
C GLU A 230 -21.46 11.95 -4.74
N HIS A 231 -21.52 12.57 -5.92
CA HIS A 231 -22.18 13.84 -6.13
C HIS A 231 -23.71 13.76 -5.95
N PHE A 232 -24.32 12.67 -6.42
CA PHE A 232 -25.77 12.47 -6.37
C PHE A 232 -26.24 11.68 -5.15
N SER A 233 -25.32 11.20 -4.27
CA SER A 233 -25.67 10.55 -3.03
C SER A 233 -26.29 11.54 -2.04
N ARG A 234 -27.35 11.12 -1.33
CA ARG A 234 -28.00 11.94 -0.30
C ARG A 234 -27.15 12.13 0.97
N GLU A 235 -26.15 11.30 1.16
CA GLU A 235 -25.29 11.29 2.35
C GLU A 235 -24.08 12.23 2.24
N GLY A 236 -23.86 12.87 1.06
CA GLY A 236 -22.90 13.95 0.90
C GLY A 236 -21.45 13.57 1.29
N GLY A 237 -20.92 12.51 0.70
CA GLY A 237 -19.50 12.12 0.88
C GLY A 237 -18.58 12.86 -0.10
N ASN A 238 -17.29 12.90 0.21
CA ASN A 238 -16.20 13.34 -0.68
C ASN A 238 -15.03 12.33 -0.66
N GLU A 239 -15.34 11.06 -0.41
CA GLU A 239 -14.32 10.03 -0.16
C GLU A 239 -13.57 9.65 -1.44
N PHE A 240 -14.28 9.43 -2.55
CA PHE A 240 -13.67 9.12 -3.84
C PHE A 240 -12.87 10.30 -4.36
N TYR A 241 -13.46 11.49 -4.34
CA TYR A 241 -12.76 12.71 -4.78
C TYR A 241 -11.49 12.95 -3.97
N LYS A 242 -11.57 12.82 -2.64
CA LYS A 242 -10.43 12.94 -1.74
C LYS A 242 -9.37 11.87 -2.01
N LYS A 243 -9.78 10.61 -2.19
CA LYS A 243 -8.88 9.51 -2.57
C LYS A 243 -8.10 9.81 -3.84
N TYR A 244 -8.78 10.34 -4.88
CA TYR A 244 -8.15 10.68 -6.15
C TYR A 244 -7.29 11.96 -6.09
N SER A 245 -7.70 12.96 -5.31
CA SER A 245 -6.98 14.22 -5.21
C SER A 245 -5.75 14.16 -4.29
N GLU A 246 -5.74 13.28 -3.28
CA GLU A 246 -4.71 13.25 -2.23
C GLU A 246 -3.67 12.14 -2.37
N CYS A 247 -3.90 11.09 -3.17
CA CYS A 247 -2.90 10.02 -3.37
C CYS A 247 -1.60 10.57 -3.98
N ASP A 248 -0.47 9.90 -3.71
CA ASP A 248 0.83 10.35 -4.20
C ASP A 248 0.92 10.24 -5.72
N LEU A 249 0.46 9.12 -6.30
CA LEU A 249 0.34 8.93 -7.73
C LEU A 249 -1.09 8.52 -8.10
N LEU A 250 -1.73 9.28 -8.97
CA LEU A 250 -2.99 8.91 -9.60
C LEU A 250 -2.73 8.40 -11.03
N ILE A 251 -3.29 7.26 -11.37
CA ILE A 251 -3.27 6.73 -12.74
C ILE A 251 -4.70 6.66 -13.26
N ILE A 252 -5.00 7.48 -14.27
CA ILE A 252 -6.28 7.47 -14.99
C ILE A 252 -6.06 6.73 -16.31
N ASP A 253 -6.60 5.53 -16.42
CA ASP A 253 -6.41 4.71 -17.62
C ASP A 253 -7.56 4.87 -18.59
N ASP A 254 -7.19 4.91 -19.88
CA ASP A 254 -8.09 5.01 -21.03
C ASP A 254 -9.03 6.22 -21.00
N LEU A 255 -8.45 7.42 -20.69
CA LEU A 255 -9.18 8.68 -20.74
C LEU A 255 -9.72 8.90 -22.15
N GLY A 256 -11.02 9.09 -22.24
CA GLY A 256 -11.73 9.19 -23.52
C GLY A 256 -12.70 8.03 -23.79
N ALA A 257 -12.64 6.95 -23.00
CA ALA A 257 -13.56 5.83 -23.10
C ALA A 257 -14.89 6.04 -22.36
N GLU A 258 -14.93 6.99 -21.41
CA GLU A 258 -16.13 7.32 -20.63
C GLU A 258 -17.16 8.11 -21.43
N PHE A 259 -18.42 8.04 -20.99
CA PHE A 259 -19.49 8.87 -21.54
C PHE A 259 -19.35 10.32 -21.04
N PRO A 260 -19.20 11.30 -21.95
CA PRO A 260 -19.07 12.69 -21.55
C PRO A 260 -20.41 13.28 -21.12
N THR A 261 -20.58 13.58 -19.84
CA THR A 261 -21.64 14.45 -19.32
C THR A 261 -21.01 15.79 -18.93
N GLN A 262 -21.83 16.84 -18.81
CA GLN A 262 -21.31 18.14 -18.32
C GLN A 262 -20.64 18.00 -16.96
N PHE A 263 -21.18 17.13 -16.10
CA PHE A 263 -20.63 16.86 -14.79
C PHE A 263 -19.27 16.17 -14.87
N THR A 264 -19.18 15.04 -15.63
CA THR A 264 -17.92 14.27 -15.72
C THR A 264 -16.79 15.05 -16.34
N VAL A 265 -17.05 15.84 -17.36
CA VAL A 265 -16.07 16.74 -17.99
C VAL A 265 -15.55 17.78 -16.98
N ALA A 266 -16.46 18.40 -16.22
CA ALA A 266 -16.08 19.38 -15.20
C ALA A 266 -15.32 18.72 -14.04
N ALA A 267 -15.76 17.56 -13.56
CA ALA A 267 -15.14 16.83 -12.47
C ALA A 267 -13.70 16.39 -12.81
N ILE A 268 -13.49 15.82 -14.00
CA ILE A 268 -12.15 15.45 -14.50
C ILE A 268 -11.26 16.70 -14.62
N GLY A 269 -11.77 17.79 -15.22
CA GLY A 269 -11.02 19.03 -15.37
C GLY A 269 -10.62 19.66 -14.03
N ASN A 270 -11.50 19.62 -13.03
CA ASN A 270 -11.23 20.08 -11.67
C ASN A 270 -10.18 19.20 -10.98
N LEU A 271 -10.31 17.88 -11.04
CA LEU A 271 -9.37 16.94 -10.44
C LEU A 271 -7.95 17.12 -11.01
N ILE A 272 -7.81 17.18 -12.35
CA ILE A 272 -6.54 17.44 -13.04
C ILE A 272 -5.94 18.77 -12.56
N SER A 273 -6.79 19.83 -12.52
CA SER A 273 -6.36 21.15 -12.11
C SER A 273 -5.87 21.21 -10.67
N GLU A 274 -6.59 20.59 -9.77
CA GLU A 274 -6.25 20.54 -8.34
C GLU A 274 -4.94 19.77 -8.13
N ARG A 275 -4.76 18.62 -8.77
CA ARG A 275 -3.54 17.83 -8.64
C ARG A 275 -2.32 18.56 -9.20
N LEU A 276 -2.45 19.27 -10.34
CA LEU A 276 -1.39 20.12 -10.89
C LEU A 276 -1.03 21.25 -9.92
N CYS A 277 -2.04 21.95 -9.37
CA CYS A 277 -1.80 23.03 -8.39
C CYS A 277 -1.09 22.53 -7.13
N ARG A 278 -1.42 21.31 -6.68
CA ARG A 278 -0.80 20.68 -5.52
C ARG A 278 0.52 19.93 -5.85
N LYS A 279 0.98 20.00 -7.10
CA LYS A 279 2.15 19.27 -7.61
C LYS A 279 2.09 17.77 -7.33
N ARG A 280 0.90 17.18 -7.47
CA ARG A 280 0.70 15.75 -7.29
C ARG A 280 0.80 15.01 -8.61
N PRO A 281 1.78 14.11 -8.80
CA PRO A 281 1.99 13.36 -10.03
C PRO A 281 0.74 12.60 -10.48
N THR A 282 0.43 12.71 -11.78
CA THR A 282 -0.69 12.01 -12.40
C THR A 282 -0.24 11.40 -13.71
N ILE A 283 -0.54 10.12 -13.93
CA ILE A 283 -0.35 9.45 -15.21
C ILE A 283 -1.72 9.29 -15.85
N ILE A 284 -1.85 9.72 -17.10
CA ILE A 284 -3.07 9.58 -17.89
C ILE A 284 -2.73 8.84 -19.16
N SER A 285 -3.44 7.75 -19.45
CA SER A 285 -3.41 7.11 -20.76
C SER A 285 -4.62 7.52 -21.58
N THR A 286 -4.43 7.74 -22.87
CA THR A 286 -5.51 8.08 -23.80
C THR A 286 -5.21 7.58 -25.21
N ASN A 287 -6.28 7.30 -25.96
CA ASN A 287 -6.22 7.05 -27.40
C ASN A 287 -6.61 8.29 -28.23
N LEU A 288 -7.03 9.36 -27.58
CA LEU A 288 -7.46 10.61 -28.20
C LEU A 288 -6.24 11.46 -28.62
N GLY A 289 -6.34 12.06 -29.78
CA GLY A 289 -5.41 13.09 -30.23
C GLY A 289 -5.69 14.46 -29.60
N ALA A 290 -4.77 15.43 -29.84
CA ALA A 290 -4.85 16.76 -29.24
C ALA A 290 -6.19 17.47 -29.57
N ASN A 291 -6.69 17.36 -30.80
CA ASN A 291 -7.96 17.98 -31.21
C ASN A 291 -9.16 17.28 -30.57
N GLU A 292 -9.13 15.96 -30.46
CA GLU A 292 -10.20 15.18 -29.82
C GLU A 292 -10.29 15.48 -28.31
N LEU A 293 -9.13 15.64 -27.64
CA LEU A 293 -9.08 16.07 -26.23
C LEU A 293 -9.72 17.45 -26.02
N LYS A 294 -9.48 18.43 -26.95
CA LYS A 294 -10.10 19.76 -26.91
C LYS A 294 -11.63 19.70 -27.06
N ILE A 295 -12.09 18.85 -27.97
CA ILE A 295 -13.53 18.70 -28.22
C ILE A 295 -14.21 18.02 -27.02
N LYS A 296 -13.59 17.00 -26.45
CA LYS A 296 -14.21 16.18 -25.39
C LYS A 296 -14.13 16.83 -24.00
N TYR A 297 -12.99 17.47 -23.64
CA TYR A 297 -12.74 17.96 -22.26
C TYR A 297 -12.64 19.48 -22.10
N SER A 298 -12.95 20.27 -23.07
CA SER A 298 -12.73 21.70 -23.13
C SER A 298 -11.28 22.09 -23.46
N GLU A 299 -11.15 23.30 -24.02
CA GLU A 299 -9.85 23.84 -24.40
C GLU A 299 -8.92 24.04 -23.19
N ARG A 300 -9.47 24.42 -22.03
CA ARG A 300 -8.73 24.63 -20.79
C ARG A 300 -8.11 23.33 -20.25
N THR A 301 -8.88 22.25 -20.20
CA THR A 301 -8.40 20.95 -19.73
C THR A 301 -7.39 20.36 -20.69
N ALA A 302 -7.68 20.41 -22.01
CA ALA A 302 -6.75 19.93 -23.02
C ALA A 302 -5.42 20.71 -23.05
N SER A 303 -5.46 22.02 -22.85
CA SER A 303 -4.25 22.85 -22.77
C SER A 303 -3.37 22.43 -21.58
N ARG A 304 -3.94 22.12 -20.43
CA ARG A 304 -3.18 21.59 -19.29
C ARG A 304 -2.58 20.22 -19.55
N LEU A 305 -3.37 19.30 -20.11
CA LEU A 305 -2.88 17.97 -20.45
C LEU A 305 -1.73 17.98 -21.45
N LEU A 306 -1.78 18.89 -22.43
CA LEU A 306 -0.78 18.98 -23.49
C LEU A 306 0.40 19.88 -23.11
N GLY A 307 0.23 20.84 -22.20
CA GLY A 307 1.24 21.80 -21.80
C GLY A 307 1.98 21.47 -20.51
N ASP A 308 1.24 20.95 -19.49
CA ASP A 308 1.80 20.71 -18.15
C ASP A 308 2.24 19.27 -17.93
N TYR A 309 1.77 18.31 -18.76
CA TYR A 309 2.14 16.91 -18.69
C TYR A 309 3.28 16.58 -19.64
N LYS A 310 4.19 15.70 -19.23
CA LYS A 310 5.19 15.12 -20.14
C LYS A 310 4.49 14.13 -21.07
N ALA A 311 4.31 14.52 -22.33
CA ALA A 311 3.70 13.66 -23.33
C ALA A 311 4.64 12.53 -23.76
N ILE A 312 4.13 11.29 -23.77
CA ILE A 312 4.80 10.09 -24.29
C ILE A 312 3.93 9.50 -25.40
N MET A 313 4.45 9.52 -26.64
CA MET A 313 3.74 9.05 -27.83
C MET A 313 4.04 7.59 -28.09
N PHE A 314 3.09 6.72 -27.85
CA PHE A 314 3.18 5.29 -28.18
C PHE A 314 2.92 5.06 -29.65
N ILE A 315 3.79 4.31 -30.32
CA ILE A 315 3.71 4.01 -31.75
C ILE A 315 3.76 2.49 -31.98
N GLY A 316 3.25 2.06 -33.10
CA GLY A 316 3.25 0.65 -33.51
C GLY A 316 1.87 0.17 -33.93
N ARG A 317 1.74 -1.15 -34.03
CA ARG A 317 0.48 -1.87 -34.26
C ARG A 317 -0.06 -2.48 -32.97
N ASP A 318 -1.32 -2.82 -32.95
CA ASP A 318 -1.92 -3.49 -31.78
C ASP A 318 -1.24 -4.83 -31.51
N ILE A 319 -0.49 -4.92 -30.42
CA ILE A 319 0.31 -6.11 -30.03
C ILE A 319 -0.58 -7.29 -29.61
N ARG A 320 -1.88 -7.10 -29.34
CA ARG A 320 -2.80 -8.19 -29.02
C ARG A 320 -2.97 -9.16 -30.19
N PHE A 321 -2.79 -8.69 -31.43
CA PHE A 321 -2.81 -9.51 -32.64
C PHE A 321 -1.46 -10.18 -32.92
N ALA A 322 -0.36 -9.71 -32.34
CA ALA A 322 0.95 -10.33 -32.49
C ALA A 322 1.20 -11.51 -31.54
N LYS A 323 0.33 -11.71 -30.53
CA LYS A 323 0.38 -12.84 -29.60
C LYS A 323 -0.34 -14.11 -30.10
N LYS A 324 -0.89 -14.09 -31.32
CA LYS A 324 -1.44 -15.24 -31.99
C LYS A 324 -0.44 -15.77 -33.01
#